data_69223444e5d3e80c037ca40646004679
#
_entry.id   69223444e5d3e80c037ca40646004679
#
_cell.length_a   1.000
_cell.length_b   1.000
_cell.length_c   1.000
_cell.angle_alpha   90.00
_cell.angle_beta   90.00
_cell.angle_gamma   90.00
#
_symmetry.space_group_name_H-M   'P 1'
#
loop_
_entity.id
_entity.type
_entity.pdbx_description
1 polymer ?
#
loop_
_entity_poly.entity_id
_entity_poly.type
_entity_poly.pdbx_seq_one_letter_code
_entity_poly.pdbx_strand_id
1 'polypeptide(L)'
;MTMNPTTGVYGERIFHRVSAGSNTAHTTETTWYACDENGDNGIPITDENGDPTSPKTPTAGVHYYYVLVTATRKDNGLQANTKSNVVCVTVTKATPTISTKPTAATLDLAVGDTLDASALTGGIAKNNNARPSVTVAGRFVWKDATVKPPLGGGRYAVVFQPDDTHNYEKAETTVYVNVTCSHRFGDWNAGRRTCAVCGEVETRTNTVTVTWGELAYTYTDGAWNPATHDYDIGGGWAPNRKNGDVITVQNEGANEVRVKFQYTRTDTAIGGSFADSDGDTVSLIALPISRTKTVRLCLTGRPGKALNNAKIGSVTVRLEGGY
;
A
#
# COMPACT_ATOMS: atom_id res chain seq x y z
N MET A 1 -58.21 -2.92 -33.96
CA MET A 1 -57.37 -3.22 -32.79
C MET A 1 -56.51 -2.01 -32.56
N THR A 2 -56.49 -1.46 -31.34
CA THR A 2 -55.72 -0.26 -31.00
C THR A 2 -54.66 -0.63 -30.00
N MET A 3 -53.43 -0.25 -30.28
CA MET A 3 -52.29 -0.40 -29.35
C MET A 3 -51.83 0.98 -28.88
N ASN A 4 -51.35 1.08 -27.62
CA ASN A 4 -50.90 2.34 -27.05
C ASN A 4 -49.36 2.44 -27.13
N PRO A 5 -48.81 3.65 -27.30
CA PRO A 5 -47.36 3.87 -27.17
C PRO A 5 -46.81 3.33 -25.85
N THR A 6 -45.63 2.77 -25.88
CA THR A 6 -45.02 2.13 -24.72
C THR A 6 -43.59 2.63 -24.54
N THR A 7 -43.19 2.84 -23.30
CA THR A 7 -41.80 3.11 -22.92
C THR A 7 -41.29 2.00 -22.04
N GLY A 8 -40.00 1.74 -22.10
CA GLY A 8 -39.34 0.76 -21.25
C GLY A 8 -37.84 0.95 -21.20
N VAL A 9 -37.18 0.14 -20.39
CA VAL A 9 -35.72 0.12 -20.24
C VAL A 9 -35.17 -1.11 -20.97
N TYR A 10 -34.01 -1.01 -21.56
CA TYR A 10 -33.37 -2.13 -22.25
C TYR A 10 -33.25 -3.37 -21.35
N GLY A 11 -33.75 -4.50 -21.87
CA GLY A 11 -33.86 -5.76 -21.13
C GLY A 11 -35.21 -6.04 -20.49
N GLU A 12 -36.10 -5.03 -20.35
CA GLU A 12 -37.44 -5.26 -19.85
C GLU A 12 -38.31 -5.95 -20.93
N ARG A 13 -39.27 -6.75 -20.46
CA ARG A 13 -40.29 -7.32 -21.33
C ARG A 13 -41.35 -6.26 -21.57
N ILE A 14 -41.26 -5.57 -22.71
CA ILE A 14 -42.13 -4.44 -23.07
C ILE A 14 -43.44 -4.93 -23.76
N PHE A 15 -43.34 -6.06 -24.48
CA PHE A 15 -44.45 -6.55 -25.26
C PHE A 15 -45.25 -7.60 -24.54
N HIS A 16 -46.58 -7.52 -24.63
CA HIS A 16 -47.50 -8.54 -24.20
C HIS A 16 -47.96 -9.39 -25.37
N ARG A 17 -48.28 -10.64 -25.11
CA ARG A 17 -48.81 -11.53 -26.12
C ARG A 17 -50.17 -10.99 -26.59
N VAL A 18 -50.28 -10.70 -27.86
CA VAL A 18 -51.55 -10.40 -28.52
C VAL A 18 -52.08 -11.70 -29.13
N SER A 19 -53.31 -12.04 -28.85
CA SER A 19 -53.98 -13.18 -29.48
C SER A 19 -55.38 -12.78 -29.92
N ALA A 20 -55.75 -13.22 -31.09
CA ALA A 20 -57.12 -13.14 -31.56
C ALA A 20 -57.82 -14.48 -31.27
N GLY A 21 -59.08 -14.43 -30.89
CA GLY A 21 -59.83 -15.64 -30.62
C GLY A 21 -60.20 -16.38 -31.90
N SER A 22 -59.95 -17.68 -31.94
CA SER A 22 -60.48 -18.58 -32.96
C SER A 22 -61.83 -19.14 -32.50
N ASN A 23 -62.68 -19.49 -33.46
CA ASN A 23 -63.99 -20.11 -33.16
C ASN A 23 -64.23 -21.37 -34.04
N THR A 24 -65.41 -21.93 -34.01
CA THR A 24 -65.75 -23.12 -34.81
C THR A 24 -65.62 -22.91 -36.34
N ALA A 25 -65.79 -21.69 -36.80
CA ALA A 25 -65.81 -21.34 -38.22
C ALA A 25 -64.47 -20.78 -38.71
N HIS A 26 -63.64 -20.22 -37.83
CA HIS A 26 -62.40 -19.52 -38.22
C HIS A 26 -61.21 -19.95 -37.33
N THR A 27 -60.02 -20.01 -37.94
CA THR A 27 -58.74 -19.95 -37.23
C THR A 27 -58.19 -18.52 -37.35
N THR A 28 -57.47 -18.04 -36.33
CA THR A 28 -56.82 -16.73 -36.35
C THR A 28 -55.34 -16.88 -36.09
N GLU A 29 -54.55 -16.16 -36.87
CA GLU A 29 -53.13 -16.01 -36.69
C GLU A 29 -52.81 -14.54 -36.40
N THR A 30 -51.81 -14.29 -35.56
CA THR A 30 -51.40 -12.97 -35.17
C THR A 30 -49.90 -12.80 -35.40
N THR A 31 -49.54 -11.92 -36.29
CA THR A 31 -48.13 -11.66 -36.66
C THR A 31 -47.76 -10.21 -36.35
N TRP A 32 -46.66 -10.04 -35.63
CA TRP A 32 -46.07 -8.74 -35.38
C TRP A 32 -45.15 -8.33 -36.54
N TYR A 33 -45.17 -7.04 -36.84
CA TYR A 33 -44.30 -6.44 -37.84
C TYR A 33 -43.52 -5.29 -37.25
N ALA A 34 -42.19 -5.26 -37.46
CA ALA A 34 -41.39 -4.05 -37.30
C ALA A 34 -41.56 -3.18 -38.56
N CYS A 35 -41.72 -1.87 -38.40
CA CYS A 35 -42.00 -0.96 -39.51
C CYS A 35 -41.38 0.42 -39.29
N ASP A 36 -41.55 1.34 -40.22
CA ASP A 36 -41.27 2.75 -40.00
C ASP A 36 -42.43 3.47 -39.28
N GLU A 37 -42.28 4.77 -39.03
CA GLU A 37 -43.27 5.58 -38.29
C GLU A 37 -44.66 5.66 -38.98
N ASN A 38 -44.70 5.47 -40.28
CA ASN A 38 -45.92 5.49 -41.09
C ASN A 38 -46.60 4.10 -41.19
N GLY A 39 -45.89 3.06 -40.73
CA GLY A 39 -46.33 1.66 -40.84
C GLY A 39 -46.01 1.03 -42.20
N ASP A 40 -45.12 1.66 -42.94
CA ASP A 40 -44.57 1.14 -44.19
C ASP A 40 -43.33 0.25 -43.92
N ASN A 41 -42.86 -0.44 -44.96
CA ASN A 41 -41.68 -1.32 -44.87
C ASN A 41 -41.77 -2.42 -43.80
N GLY A 42 -42.98 -2.93 -43.55
CA GLY A 42 -43.23 -3.91 -42.48
C GLY A 42 -42.48 -5.22 -42.70
N ILE A 43 -41.63 -5.58 -41.72
CA ILE A 43 -40.90 -6.85 -41.69
C ILE A 43 -41.54 -7.73 -40.59
N PRO A 44 -42.05 -8.96 -40.96
CA PRO A 44 -42.64 -9.85 -39.96
C PRO A 44 -41.60 -10.30 -38.93
N ILE A 45 -42.04 -10.38 -37.67
CA ILE A 45 -41.19 -10.86 -36.59
C ILE A 45 -41.46 -12.34 -36.38
N THR A 46 -40.43 -13.13 -36.63
CA THR A 46 -40.46 -14.60 -36.50
C THR A 46 -39.40 -15.08 -35.53
N ASP A 47 -39.58 -16.28 -35.00
CA ASP A 47 -38.53 -16.99 -34.28
C ASP A 47 -37.51 -17.64 -35.23
N GLU A 48 -36.59 -18.43 -34.71
CA GLU A 48 -35.53 -19.13 -35.46
C GLU A 48 -36.09 -20.20 -36.43
N ASN A 49 -37.32 -20.65 -36.22
CA ASN A 49 -38.01 -21.61 -37.10
C ASN A 49 -38.85 -20.94 -38.18
N GLY A 50 -38.96 -19.61 -38.13
CA GLY A 50 -39.80 -18.82 -39.01
C GLY A 50 -41.24 -18.66 -38.54
N ASP A 51 -41.59 -19.11 -37.33
CA ASP A 51 -42.90 -18.99 -36.77
C ASP A 51 -43.16 -17.57 -36.20
N PRO A 52 -44.37 -17.01 -36.38
CA PRO A 52 -44.72 -15.70 -35.85
C PRO A 52 -44.54 -15.59 -34.36
N THR A 53 -43.79 -14.61 -33.89
CA THR A 53 -43.55 -14.35 -32.48
C THR A 53 -43.75 -12.88 -32.11
N SER A 54 -43.87 -12.58 -30.82
CA SER A 54 -43.82 -11.21 -30.31
C SER A 54 -42.40 -10.65 -30.36
N PRO A 55 -42.23 -9.33 -30.54
CA PRO A 55 -40.91 -8.72 -30.50
C PRO A 55 -40.18 -9.08 -29.23
N LYS A 56 -38.90 -9.46 -29.36
CA LYS A 56 -37.97 -9.48 -28.19
C LYS A 56 -37.73 -8.03 -27.77
N THR A 57 -37.18 -7.81 -26.58
CA THR A 57 -36.79 -6.47 -26.14
C THR A 57 -35.90 -5.82 -27.18
N PRO A 58 -36.32 -4.70 -27.79
CA PRO A 58 -35.53 -4.00 -28.79
C PRO A 58 -34.33 -3.30 -28.13
N THR A 59 -33.38 -2.90 -28.93
CA THR A 59 -32.25 -2.06 -28.51
C THR A 59 -32.76 -0.70 -28.00
N ALA A 60 -31.92 0.05 -27.29
CA ALA A 60 -32.25 1.42 -26.92
C ALA A 60 -32.48 2.28 -28.14
N GLY A 61 -33.55 3.08 -28.13
CA GLY A 61 -33.98 3.88 -29.26
C GLY A 61 -35.51 3.91 -29.43
N VAL A 62 -35.93 4.38 -30.57
CA VAL A 62 -37.35 4.45 -30.96
C VAL A 62 -37.63 3.41 -32.04
N HIS A 63 -38.66 2.62 -31.83
CA HIS A 63 -39.06 1.52 -32.71
C HIS A 63 -40.55 1.59 -32.97
N TYR A 64 -40.96 1.16 -34.14
CA TYR A 64 -42.37 1.17 -34.56
C TYR A 64 -42.81 -0.23 -34.95
N TYR A 65 -44.01 -0.59 -34.51
CA TYR A 65 -44.60 -1.92 -34.73
C TYR A 65 -46.07 -1.83 -35.04
N TYR A 66 -46.58 -2.80 -35.78
CA TYR A 66 -47.99 -3.09 -35.90
C TYR A 66 -48.22 -4.59 -35.80
N VAL A 67 -49.50 -4.97 -35.58
CA VAL A 67 -49.95 -6.35 -35.57
C VAL A 67 -50.93 -6.56 -36.73
N LEU A 68 -50.70 -7.64 -37.46
CA LEU A 68 -51.64 -8.12 -38.48
C LEU A 68 -52.34 -9.37 -37.91
N VAL A 69 -53.64 -9.35 -37.88
CA VAL A 69 -54.47 -10.50 -37.55
C VAL A 69 -55.07 -11.05 -38.82
N THR A 70 -54.78 -12.30 -39.14
CA THR A 70 -55.32 -13.04 -40.31
C THR A 70 -56.36 -14.04 -39.78
N ALA A 71 -57.57 -13.90 -40.22
CA ALA A 71 -58.66 -14.84 -39.96
C ALA A 71 -58.89 -15.70 -41.18
N THR A 72 -58.79 -17.04 -41.03
CA THR A 72 -59.02 -18.01 -42.12
C THR A 72 -60.25 -18.83 -41.85
N ARG A 73 -61.17 -18.83 -42.77
CA ARG A 73 -62.41 -19.68 -42.74
C ARG A 73 -62.00 -21.16 -42.91
N LYS A 74 -62.51 -22.00 -42.06
CA LYS A 74 -62.20 -23.45 -42.09
C LYS A 74 -62.89 -24.21 -43.19
N ASP A 75 -64.02 -23.72 -43.69
CA ASP A 75 -64.84 -24.37 -44.75
C ASP A 75 -64.26 -24.21 -46.13
N ASN A 76 -63.64 -23.07 -46.45
CA ASN A 76 -63.23 -22.72 -47.80
C ASN A 76 -61.85 -22.02 -47.90
N GLY A 77 -61.12 -21.83 -46.73
CA GLY A 77 -59.81 -21.26 -46.72
C GLY A 77 -59.69 -19.75 -46.99
N LEU A 78 -60.87 -19.07 -47.16
CA LEU A 78 -60.86 -17.60 -47.43
C LEU A 78 -60.25 -16.87 -46.19
N GLN A 79 -59.43 -15.88 -46.53
CA GLN A 79 -58.71 -15.07 -45.51
C GLN A 79 -59.23 -13.62 -45.49
N ALA A 80 -59.29 -13.05 -44.30
CA ALA A 80 -59.51 -11.66 -44.04
C ALA A 80 -58.41 -11.15 -43.04
N ASN A 81 -57.85 -10.00 -43.38
CA ASN A 81 -56.76 -9.39 -42.60
C ASN A 81 -57.18 -8.10 -41.91
N THR A 82 -56.76 -7.86 -40.71
CA THR A 82 -56.95 -6.60 -40.00
C THR A 82 -55.63 -6.16 -39.40
N LYS A 83 -55.18 -4.95 -39.82
CA LYS A 83 -53.97 -4.28 -39.33
C LYS A 83 -54.33 -3.39 -38.12
N SER A 84 -53.53 -3.41 -37.08
CA SER A 84 -53.64 -2.47 -35.97
C SER A 84 -53.12 -1.07 -36.37
N ASN A 85 -53.29 -0.08 -35.50
CA ASN A 85 -52.49 1.15 -35.61
C ASN A 85 -50.99 0.83 -35.40
N VAL A 86 -50.14 1.72 -35.91
CA VAL A 86 -48.70 1.70 -35.60
C VAL A 86 -48.50 2.12 -34.15
N VAL A 87 -47.69 1.37 -33.39
CA VAL A 87 -47.31 1.71 -32.05
C VAL A 87 -45.84 2.14 -32.00
N CYS A 88 -45.58 3.30 -31.39
CA CYS A 88 -44.27 3.77 -31.07
C CYS A 88 -43.80 3.16 -29.72
N VAL A 89 -42.63 2.56 -29.72
CA VAL A 89 -41.99 1.98 -28.55
C VAL A 89 -40.64 2.67 -28.32
N THR A 90 -40.51 3.37 -27.17
CA THR A 90 -39.30 4.05 -26.81
C THR A 90 -38.56 3.24 -25.74
N VAL A 91 -37.35 2.83 -26.03
CA VAL A 91 -36.50 2.07 -25.10
C VAL A 91 -35.33 2.95 -24.64
N THR A 92 -35.23 3.16 -23.35
CA THR A 92 -34.09 3.86 -22.76
C THR A 92 -32.97 2.89 -22.46
N LYS A 93 -31.72 3.39 -22.40
CA LYS A 93 -30.57 2.58 -21.97
C LYS A 93 -30.77 2.06 -20.55
N ALA A 94 -30.25 0.87 -20.27
CA ALA A 94 -30.23 0.31 -18.94
C ALA A 94 -28.97 0.74 -18.21
N THR A 95 -29.10 1.09 -16.93
CA THR A 95 -27.95 1.27 -16.04
C THR A 95 -27.63 -0.06 -15.37
N PRO A 96 -26.46 -0.67 -15.62
CA PRO A 96 -26.09 -1.93 -15.00
C PRO A 96 -25.96 -1.81 -13.49
N THR A 97 -26.38 -2.82 -12.77
CA THR A 97 -26.15 -2.95 -11.31
C THR A 97 -24.82 -3.64 -11.06
N ILE A 98 -23.93 -3.03 -10.30
CA ILE A 98 -22.65 -3.65 -9.89
C ILE A 98 -22.97 -4.67 -8.80
N SER A 99 -23.05 -5.95 -9.17
CA SER A 99 -23.36 -7.05 -8.25
C SER A 99 -22.14 -7.50 -7.45
N THR A 100 -20.95 -7.36 -8.02
CA THR A 100 -19.67 -7.59 -7.34
C THR A 100 -18.74 -6.44 -7.68
N LYS A 101 -18.18 -5.81 -6.65
CA LYS A 101 -17.21 -4.73 -6.82
C LYS A 101 -15.86 -5.30 -7.27
N PRO A 102 -15.10 -4.57 -8.11
CA PRO A 102 -13.72 -4.97 -8.39
C PRO A 102 -12.84 -4.80 -7.16
N THR A 103 -11.68 -5.45 -7.16
CA THR A 103 -10.64 -5.33 -6.15
C THR A 103 -9.50 -4.48 -6.72
N ALA A 104 -9.02 -3.53 -5.92
CA ALA A 104 -7.85 -2.72 -6.27
C ALA A 104 -6.56 -3.38 -5.77
N ALA A 105 -5.51 -3.35 -6.57
CA ALA A 105 -4.18 -3.72 -6.14
C ALA A 105 -3.65 -2.72 -5.10
N THR A 106 -2.83 -3.19 -4.15
CA THR A 106 -2.14 -2.30 -3.21
C THR A 106 -1.22 -1.35 -3.96
N LEU A 107 -1.31 -0.06 -3.66
CA LEU A 107 -0.45 0.97 -4.20
C LEU A 107 0.77 1.15 -3.29
N ASP A 108 1.97 1.07 -3.85
CA ASP A 108 3.21 1.40 -3.15
C ASP A 108 3.70 2.77 -3.65
N LEU A 109 3.70 3.76 -2.76
CA LEU A 109 4.11 5.14 -3.09
C LEU A 109 5.56 5.25 -3.58
N ALA A 110 6.41 4.28 -3.26
CA ALA A 110 7.79 4.25 -3.76
C ALA A 110 7.89 3.78 -5.23
N VAL A 111 6.82 3.19 -5.78
CA VAL A 111 6.74 2.69 -7.17
C VAL A 111 5.89 3.60 -8.04
N GLY A 112 4.72 4.01 -7.52
CA GLY A 112 3.82 4.92 -8.21
C GLY A 112 2.88 5.59 -7.20
N ASP A 113 2.60 6.88 -7.38
CA ASP A 113 1.89 7.71 -6.41
C ASP A 113 0.45 8.05 -6.79
N THR A 114 -0.05 7.57 -7.94
CA THR A 114 -1.41 7.80 -8.45
C THR A 114 -2.22 6.52 -8.53
N LEU A 115 -3.55 6.64 -8.54
CA LEU A 115 -4.46 5.50 -8.68
C LEU A 115 -4.22 4.69 -9.98
N ASP A 116 -3.65 5.31 -11.01
CA ASP A 116 -3.29 4.62 -12.26
C ASP A 116 -2.33 3.44 -12.01
N ALA A 117 -1.47 3.54 -11.00
CA ALA A 117 -0.56 2.45 -10.62
C ALA A 117 -1.25 1.30 -9.84
N SER A 118 -2.53 1.47 -9.43
CA SER A 118 -3.32 0.46 -8.74
C SER A 118 -4.30 -0.20 -9.71
N ALA A 119 -3.96 -1.39 -10.19
CA ALA A 119 -4.81 -2.13 -11.11
C ALA A 119 -6.13 -2.57 -10.44
N LEU A 120 -7.24 -2.44 -11.20
CA LEU A 120 -8.54 -2.98 -10.82
C LEU A 120 -8.71 -4.38 -11.43
N THR A 121 -9.14 -5.35 -10.63
CA THR A 121 -9.35 -6.73 -11.06
C THR A 121 -10.71 -7.25 -10.61
N GLY A 122 -11.29 -8.18 -11.39
CA GLY A 122 -12.60 -8.77 -11.09
C GLY A 122 -13.74 -7.77 -11.23
N GLY A 123 -14.80 -7.98 -10.46
CA GLY A 123 -16.04 -7.22 -10.54
C GLY A 123 -17.04 -7.80 -11.54
N ILE A 124 -18.33 -7.61 -11.25
CA ILE A 124 -19.43 -8.08 -12.09
C ILE A 124 -20.52 -7.03 -12.10
N ALA A 125 -20.97 -6.66 -13.31
CA ALA A 125 -22.15 -5.82 -13.53
C ALA A 125 -23.24 -6.63 -14.21
N LYS A 126 -24.50 -6.41 -13.84
CA LYS A 126 -25.67 -7.13 -14.36
C LYS A 126 -26.76 -6.18 -14.80
N ASN A 127 -27.45 -6.56 -15.85
CA ASN A 127 -28.74 -5.98 -16.19
C ASN A 127 -29.86 -6.76 -15.47
N ASN A 128 -30.45 -6.16 -14.47
CA ASN A 128 -31.53 -6.74 -13.67
C ASN A 128 -32.91 -6.49 -14.30
N ASN A 129 -33.03 -5.70 -15.37
CA ASN A 129 -34.24 -5.53 -16.13
C ASN A 129 -34.53 -6.78 -16.97
N ALA A 130 -33.52 -7.50 -17.41
CA ALA A 130 -33.65 -8.78 -18.09
C ALA A 130 -34.07 -9.90 -17.09
N ARG A 131 -34.86 -10.86 -17.60
CA ARG A 131 -35.31 -12.02 -16.80
C ARG A 131 -35.06 -13.33 -17.58
N PRO A 132 -34.12 -14.15 -17.11
CA PRO A 132 -33.20 -13.94 -15.97
C PRO A 132 -32.25 -12.77 -16.19
N SER A 133 -31.70 -12.20 -15.09
CA SER A 133 -30.71 -11.12 -15.19
C SER A 133 -29.48 -11.59 -15.94
N VAL A 134 -28.89 -10.72 -16.76
CA VAL A 134 -27.74 -11.02 -17.61
C VAL A 134 -26.49 -10.27 -17.14
N THR A 135 -25.33 -10.90 -17.26
CA THR A 135 -24.04 -10.21 -17.03
C THR A 135 -23.78 -9.28 -18.19
N VAL A 136 -23.38 -8.04 -17.88
CA VAL A 136 -23.01 -7.03 -18.87
C VAL A 136 -21.50 -7.07 -19.05
N ALA A 137 -21.06 -7.24 -20.30
CA ALA A 137 -19.66 -7.17 -20.66
C ALA A 137 -19.15 -5.73 -20.57
N GLY A 138 -17.89 -5.56 -20.10
CA GLY A 138 -17.29 -4.24 -19.91
C GLY A 138 -16.11 -4.30 -18.96
N ARG A 139 -15.59 -3.12 -18.61
CA ARG A 139 -14.43 -2.99 -17.73
C ARG A 139 -14.65 -1.96 -16.63
N PHE A 140 -13.95 -2.15 -15.51
CA PHE A 140 -13.88 -1.18 -14.42
C PHE A 140 -12.64 -0.30 -14.60
N VAL A 141 -12.81 1.00 -14.44
CA VAL A 141 -11.73 2.00 -14.49
C VAL A 141 -11.86 2.97 -13.32
N TRP A 142 -10.78 3.56 -12.87
CA TRP A 142 -10.84 4.67 -11.94
C TRP A 142 -11.58 5.85 -12.55
N LYS A 143 -12.44 6.52 -11.78
CA LYS A 143 -13.14 7.72 -12.24
C LYS A 143 -12.15 8.86 -12.50
N ASP A 144 -11.15 8.96 -11.66
CA ASP A 144 -9.99 9.84 -11.81
C ASP A 144 -8.73 9.07 -11.39
N ALA A 145 -7.97 8.63 -12.39
CA ALA A 145 -6.74 7.86 -12.19
C ALA A 145 -5.55 8.70 -11.71
N THR A 146 -5.65 10.04 -11.77
CA THR A 146 -4.58 10.98 -11.40
C THR A 146 -4.55 11.29 -9.91
N VAL A 147 -5.54 10.87 -9.15
CA VAL A 147 -5.62 11.08 -7.71
C VAL A 147 -4.41 10.43 -7.01
N LYS A 148 -3.80 11.17 -6.09
CA LYS A 148 -2.71 10.71 -5.23
C LYS A 148 -3.25 10.35 -3.84
N PRO A 149 -3.43 9.05 -3.53
CA PRO A 149 -3.92 8.63 -2.24
C PRO A 149 -2.86 8.84 -1.14
N PRO A 150 -3.26 9.21 0.08
CA PRO A 150 -2.34 9.26 1.22
C PRO A 150 -1.92 7.86 1.68
N LEU A 151 -0.82 7.77 2.43
CA LEU A 151 -0.41 6.54 3.12
C LEU A 151 -1.58 6.00 3.98
N GLY A 152 -1.77 4.69 3.99
CA GLY A 152 -2.91 4.03 4.63
C GLY A 152 -4.13 3.89 3.71
N GLY A 153 -4.21 4.65 2.62
CA GLY A 153 -5.23 4.50 1.59
C GLY A 153 -6.59 5.13 1.88
N GLY A 154 -7.59 4.71 1.09
CA GLY A 154 -8.94 5.26 1.15
C GLY A 154 -9.90 4.64 0.15
N ARG A 155 -11.12 5.20 0.08
CA ARG A 155 -12.14 4.79 -0.89
C ARG A 155 -12.18 5.77 -2.05
N TYR A 156 -12.11 5.23 -3.28
CA TYR A 156 -12.09 6.01 -4.52
C TYR A 156 -13.16 5.53 -5.48
N ALA A 157 -13.66 6.46 -6.30
CA ALA A 157 -14.71 6.18 -7.26
C ALA A 157 -14.18 5.37 -8.45
N VAL A 158 -14.95 4.36 -8.82
CA VAL A 158 -14.72 3.47 -9.96
C VAL A 158 -15.93 3.50 -10.86
N VAL A 159 -15.71 3.55 -12.15
CA VAL A 159 -16.74 3.55 -13.20
C VAL A 159 -16.68 2.22 -13.94
N PHE A 160 -17.82 1.55 -14.03
CA PHE A 160 -18.01 0.46 -14.97
C PHE A 160 -18.33 1.06 -16.33
N GLN A 161 -17.56 0.71 -17.33
CA GLN A 161 -17.75 1.08 -18.74
C GLN A 161 -18.22 -0.16 -19.50
N PRO A 162 -19.50 -0.23 -19.88
CA PRO A 162 -20.00 -1.33 -20.68
C PRO A 162 -19.42 -1.28 -22.11
N ASP A 163 -19.20 -2.46 -22.70
CA ASP A 163 -18.75 -2.57 -24.09
C ASP A 163 -19.88 -2.15 -25.05
N ASP A 164 -21.11 -2.51 -24.74
CA ASP A 164 -22.32 -2.09 -25.47
C ASP A 164 -22.81 -0.73 -24.94
N THR A 165 -22.23 0.34 -25.43
CA THR A 165 -22.61 1.72 -25.07
C THR A 165 -23.92 2.18 -25.75
N HIS A 166 -24.46 1.40 -26.69
CA HIS A 166 -25.74 1.69 -27.31
C HIS A 166 -26.90 1.37 -26.35
N ASN A 167 -26.82 0.25 -25.67
CA ASN A 167 -27.89 -0.27 -24.82
C ASN A 167 -27.69 0.02 -23.33
N TYR A 168 -26.47 0.37 -22.89
CA TYR A 168 -26.15 0.56 -21.48
C TYR A 168 -25.55 1.94 -21.20
N GLU A 169 -25.91 2.47 -20.04
CA GLU A 169 -25.24 3.59 -19.38
C GLU A 169 -24.06 3.10 -18.54
N LYS A 170 -23.15 4.02 -18.19
CA LYS A 170 -22.09 3.74 -17.21
C LYS A 170 -22.68 3.57 -15.80
N ALA A 171 -22.04 2.77 -14.97
CA ALA A 171 -22.39 2.62 -13.55
C ALA A 171 -21.19 2.96 -12.66
N GLU A 172 -21.45 3.53 -11.48
CA GLU A 172 -20.41 3.96 -10.55
C GLU A 172 -20.44 3.17 -9.24
N THR A 173 -19.29 2.97 -8.65
CA THR A 173 -19.13 2.42 -7.29
C THR A 173 -17.89 2.99 -6.64
N THR A 174 -17.60 2.59 -5.39
CA THR A 174 -16.36 2.91 -4.71
C THR A 174 -15.63 1.66 -4.29
N VAL A 175 -14.29 1.69 -4.38
CA VAL A 175 -13.39 0.61 -3.99
C VAL A 175 -12.36 1.17 -3.01
N TYR A 176 -11.97 0.38 -2.03
CA TYR A 176 -10.87 0.73 -1.12
C TYR A 176 -9.54 0.37 -1.76
N VAL A 177 -8.60 1.30 -1.72
CA VAL A 177 -7.19 1.09 -2.12
C VAL A 177 -6.34 1.10 -0.86
N ASN A 178 -5.61 0.04 -0.61
CA ASN A 178 -4.58 0.02 0.40
C ASN A 178 -3.32 0.68 -0.15
N VAL A 179 -2.72 1.60 0.64
CA VAL A 179 -1.53 2.36 0.23
C VAL A 179 -0.42 2.14 1.23
N THR A 180 0.70 1.64 0.76
CA THR A 180 1.92 1.37 1.52
C THR A 180 3.08 2.19 0.97
N CYS A 181 4.22 2.13 1.65
CA CYS A 181 5.47 2.68 1.14
C CYS A 181 6.60 1.70 1.49
N SER A 182 7.29 1.20 0.48
CA SER A 182 8.48 0.35 0.65
C SER A 182 9.72 1.14 1.04
N HIS A 183 9.57 2.40 1.34
CA HIS A 183 10.53 3.39 1.81
C HIS A 183 11.80 3.55 0.94
N ARG A 184 12.08 4.78 0.57
CA ARG A 184 13.33 5.22 -0.04
C ARG A 184 14.00 6.20 0.92
N PHE A 185 14.73 5.65 1.89
CA PHE A 185 15.45 6.47 2.83
C PHE A 185 16.68 7.10 2.18
N GLY A 186 16.92 8.37 2.48
CA GLY A 186 18.17 9.06 2.17
C GLY A 186 19.32 8.60 3.08
N ASP A 187 20.44 9.31 3.00
CA ASP A 187 21.61 9.06 3.84
C ASP A 187 21.34 9.39 5.30
N TRP A 188 22.12 8.76 6.19
CA TRP A 188 22.07 9.04 7.61
C TRP A 188 22.65 10.42 7.91
N ASN A 189 21.88 11.27 8.59
CA ASN A 189 22.33 12.55 9.11
C ASN A 189 22.00 12.63 10.61
N ALA A 190 23.02 12.83 11.43
CA ALA A 190 22.89 12.93 12.90
C ALA A 190 22.02 11.80 13.51
N GLY A 191 22.22 10.56 13.07
CA GLY A 191 21.48 9.40 13.58
C GLY A 191 20.03 9.30 13.12
N ARG A 192 19.62 10.07 12.14
CA ARG A 192 18.29 10.05 11.55
C ARG A 192 18.35 9.95 10.03
N ARG A 193 17.37 9.29 9.43
CA ARG A 193 17.12 9.36 7.99
C ARG A 193 15.64 9.42 7.74
N THR A 194 15.26 10.06 6.65
CA THR A 194 13.86 10.28 6.29
C THR A 194 13.58 9.65 4.94
N CYS A 195 12.45 8.98 4.80
CA CYS A 195 11.97 8.52 3.52
C CYS A 195 11.57 9.71 2.66
N ALA A 196 12.16 9.85 1.47
CA ALA A 196 11.89 10.94 0.55
C ALA A 196 10.47 10.91 -0.02
N VAL A 197 9.78 9.77 0.07
CA VAL A 197 8.45 9.56 -0.52
C VAL A 197 7.32 9.81 0.49
N CYS A 198 7.38 9.17 1.68
CA CYS A 198 6.30 9.22 2.66
C CYS A 198 6.62 10.04 3.91
N GLY A 199 7.87 10.52 4.05
CA GLY A 199 8.29 11.30 5.21
C GLY A 199 8.59 10.48 6.47
N GLU A 200 8.48 9.14 6.43
CA GLU A 200 8.81 8.28 7.57
C GLU A 200 10.23 8.50 8.02
N VAL A 201 10.43 8.59 9.35
CA VAL A 201 11.72 8.87 9.96
C VAL A 201 12.24 7.64 10.67
N GLU A 202 13.40 7.16 10.27
CA GLU A 202 14.14 6.14 10.99
C GLU A 202 15.22 6.79 11.85
N THR A 203 15.34 6.36 13.11
CA THR A 203 16.33 6.87 14.06
C THR A 203 17.25 5.75 14.52
N ARG A 204 18.53 6.08 14.73
CA ARG A 204 19.54 5.17 15.30
C ARG A 204 20.07 5.77 16.58
N THR A 205 20.20 4.97 17.61
CA THR A 205 20.85 5.34 18.86
C THR A 205 22.31 4.92 18.84
N ASN A 206 23.19 5.76 19.43
CA ASN A 206 24.59 5.39 19.68
C ASN A 206 24.66 4.70 21.05
N THR A 207 25.12 3.47 21.08
CA THR A 207 25.30 2.68 22.31
C THR A 207 26.72 2.22 22.39
N VAL A 208 27.37 2.47 23.55
CA VAL A 208 28.72 2.03 23.85
C VAL A 208 28.70 1.27 25.16
N THR A 209 29.21 0.05 25.13
CA THR A 209 29.43 -0.75 26.34
C THR A 209 30.86 -0.54 26.83
N VAL A 210 31.02 -0.24 28.11
CA VAL A 210 32.32 -0.06 28.76
C VAL A 210 32.52 -1.12 29.84
N THR A 211 33.59 -1.88 29.72
CA THR A 211 34.03 -2.82 30.78
C THR A 211 35.36 -2.39 31.36
N TRP A 212 35.49 -2.58 32.65
CA TRP A 212 36.62 -2.07 33.43
C TRP A 212 37.40 -3.23 34.04
N GLY A 213 38.73 -3.11 34.04
CA GLY A 213 39.56 -3.85 34.94
C GLY A 213 39.32 -3.42 36.39
N GLU A 214 40.04 -4.01 37.29
CA GLU A 214 39.91 -3.70 38.74
C GLU A 214 40.35 -2.26 39.06
N LEU A 215 41.23 -1.67 38.24
CA LEU A 215 41.85 -0.35 38.40
C LEU A 215 42.51 -0.18 39.81
N ALA A 216 43.01 -1.27 40.36
CA ALA A 216 43.75 -1.31 41.62
C ALA A 216 45.23 -1.50 41.31
N TYR A 217 46.06 -0.72 41.98
CA TYR A 217 47.50 -0.63 41.73
C TYR A 217 48.31 -0.69 43.01
N THR A 218 49.52 -1.25 42.89
CA THR A 218 50.56 -1.18 43.88
C THR A 218 51.68 -0.31 43.35
N TYR A 219 52.18 0.60 44.21
CA TYR A 219 53.38 1.36 43.94
C TYR A 219 54.55 0.67 44.66
N THR A 220 55.64 0.51 43.93
CA THR A 220 56.91 -0.01 44.48
C THR A 220 57.96 1.06 44.30
N ASP A 221 58.64 1.43 45.41
CA ASP A 221 59.80 2.32 45.36
C ASP A 221 60.93 1.66 44.56
N GLY A 222 61.83 2.47 44.05
CA GLY A 222 63.08 2.02 43.45
C GLY A 222 64.03 1.45 44.51
N ALA A 223 65.24 1.08 44.12
CA ALA A 223 66.25 0.61 45.09
C ALA A 223 66.59 1.73 46.06
N TRP A 224 66.76 1.39 47.34
CA TRP A 224 67.26 2.34 48.31
C TRP A 224 68.70 2.70 48.01
N ASN A 225 68.99 4.00 47.89
CA ASN A 225 70.35 4.52 47.68
C ASN A 225 70.92 5.10 49.00
N PRO A 226 71.86 4.43 49.65
CA PRO A 226 72.41 4.91 50.86
C PRO A 226 73.28 6.18 50.80
N ALA A 227 73.72 6.54 49.56
CA ALA A 227 74.52 7.73 49.38
C ALA A 227 73.67 9.01 49.35
N THR A 228 72.43 8.92 48.88
CA THR A 228 71.50 10.02 48.78
C THR A 228 70.46 10.01 49.91
N HIS A 229 70.39 8.94 50.70
CA HIS A 229 69.38 8.68 51.73
C HIS A 229 67.95 8.77 51.13
N ASP A 230 67.79 8.32 49.88
CA ASP A 230 66.50 8.26 49.21
C ASP A 230 66.45 7.03 48.32
N TYR A 231 65.23 6.77 47.70
CA TYR A 231 65.08 5.69 46.77
C TYR A 231 65.42 6.19 45.32
N ASP A 232 66.14 5.35 44.61
CA ASP A 232 66.46 5.62 43.21
C ASP A 232 65.15 5.80 42.30
N ILE A 233 65.28 6.56 41.24
CA ILE A 233 64.22 6.79 40.32
C ILE A 233 63.96 5.50 39.49
N GLY A 234 63.41 4.50 40.08
CA GLY A 234 63.15 3.19 39.49
C GLY A 234 61.85 2.55 40.00
N GLY A 235 61.14 3.27 40.84
CA GLY A 235 59.85 2.84 41.33
C GLY A 235 58.74 3.03 40.28
N GLY A 236 57.66 2.32 40.47
CA GLY A 236 56.58 2.41 39.51
C GLY A 236 55.26 1.81 40.01
N TRP A 237 54.25 2.11 39.27
CA TRP A 237 52.90 1.59 39.47
C TRP A 237 52.70 0.31 38.66
N ALA A 238 52.17 -0.71 39.29
CA ALA A 238 51.76 -1.94 38.66
C ALA A 238 50.31 -2.28 39.01
N PRO A 239 49.47 -2.76 38.07
CA PRO A 239 48.15 -3.24 38.41
C PRO A 239 48.23 -4.49 39.29
N ASN A 240 47.37 -4.59 40.30
CA ASN A 240 47.38 -5.69 41.27
C ASN A 240 47.06 -7.05 40.61
N ARG A 241 46.39 -7.04 39.45
CA ARG A 241 46.08 -8.24 38.67
C ARG A 241 46.39 -8.02 37.19
N LYS A 242 46.65 -9.11 36.50
CA LYS A 242 46.84 -9.09 35.05
C LYS A 242 45.61 -8.46 34.39
N ASN A 243 45.83 -7.47 33.54
CA ASN A 243 44.80 -6.66 32.87
C ASN A 243 43.89 -5.86 33.83
N GLY A 244 44.27 -5.66 35.09
CA GLY A 244 43.53 -4.83 36.04
C GLY A 244 43.48 -3.34 35.67
N ASP A 245 44.37 -2.91 34.79
CA ASP A 245 44.53 -1.56 34.24
C ASP A 245 43.73 -1.33 32.91
N VAL A 246 43.06 -2.38 32.38
CA VAL A 246 42.43 -2.36 31.08
C VAL A 246 41.01 -1.81 31.15
N ILE A 247 40.71 -0.91 30.22
CA ILE A 247 39.34 -0.42 29.95
C ILE A 247 39.02 -0.82 28.52
N THR A 248 37.93 -1.56 28.35
CA THR A 248 37.45 -2.00 27.06
C THR A 248 36.18 -1.24 26.70
N VAL A 249 36.13 -0.68 25.51
CA VAL A 249 34.98 0.01 24.97
C VAL A 249 34.53 -0.68 23.67
N GLN A 250 33.24 -0.99 23.57
CA GLN A 250 32.61 -1.62 22.41
C GLN A 250 31.51 -0.74 21.88
N ASN A 251 31.56 -0.44 20.60
CA ASN A 251 30.47 0.28 19.91
C ASN A 251 29.41 -0.72 19.43
N GLU A 252 28.27 -0.73 20.10
CA GLU A 252 27.09 -1.51 19.73
C GLU A 252 26.05 -0.65 18.97
N GLY A 253 26.37 0.64 18.79
CA GLY A 253 25.54 1.59 18.09
C GLY A 253 25.69 1.48 16.58
N ALA A 254 24.95 2.32 15.90
CA ALA A 254 24.82 2.31 14.46
C ALA A 254 25.70 3.33 13.72
N ASN A 255 26.48 4.13 14.46
CA ASN A 255 27.43 5.11 13.90
C ASN A 255 28.80 4.97 14.54
N GLU A 256 29.84 5.47 13.85
CA GLU A 256 31.13 5.68 14.51
C GLU A 256 30.95 6.68 15.65
N VAL A 257 31.58 6.41 16.78
CA VAL A 257 31.58 7.28 17.95
C VAL A 257 32.97 7.69 18.34
N ARG A 258 33.09 8.83 19.00
CA ARG A 258 34.32 9.25 19.66
C ARG A 258 34.20 9.04 21.16
N VAL A 259 35.16 8.34 21.75
CA VAL A 259 35.17 8.01 23.18
C VAL A 259 36.32 8.73 23.80
N LYS A 260 36.02 9.57 24.80
CA LYS A 260 36.97 10.34 25.57
C LYS A 260 37.23 9.70 26.90
N PHE A 261 38.52 9.59 27.26
CA PHE A 261 39.03 9.09 28.53
C PHE A 261 39.60 10.24 29.35
N GLN A 262 39.27 10.31 30.61
CA GLN A 262 39.77 11.34 31.51
C GLN A 262 40.11 10.72 32.88
N TYR A 263 41.33 10.96 33.34
CA TYR A 263 41.74 10.68 34.74
C TYR A 263 41.65 11.99 35.54
N THR A 264 40.96 11.93 36.67
CA THR A 264 40.91 13.02 37.64
C THR A 264 41.61 12.58 38.90
N ARG A 265 42.73 13.17 39.20
CA ARG A 265 43.56 12.86 40.37
C ARG A 265 42.88 13.34 41.66
N THR A 266 42.99 12.52 42.72
CA THR A 266 42.64 12.89 44.10
C THR A 266 43.91 13.29 44.87
N ASP A 267 45.05 12.63 44.56
CA ASP A 267 46.37 12.98 45.09
C ASP A 267 47.13 13.79 44.01
N THR A 268 47.62 14.96 44.35
CA THR A 268 48.31 15.86 43.42
C THR A 268 49.65 15.34 42.94
N ALA A 269 50.29 14.40 43.71
CA ALA A 269 51.55 13.78 43.33
C ALA A 269 51.40 12.62 42.33
N ILE A 270 50.14 12.14 42.08
CA ILE A 270 49.89 10.99 41.24
C ILE A 270 49.16 11.44 39.94
N GLY A 271 49.85 11.24 38.84
CA GLY A 271 49.28 11.46 37.50
C GLY A 271 48.69 10.18 36.94
N GLY A 272 47.81 10.33 35.91
CA GLY A 272 47.31 9.19 35.14
C GLY A 272 47.07 9.60 33.69
N SER A 273 47.46 8.74 32.78
CA SER A 273 47.25 8.83 31.35
C SER A 273 46.69 7.52 30.80
N PHE A 274 46.23 7.51 29.60
CA PHE A 274 45.75 6.29 28.94
C PHE A 274 46.65 5.97 27.75
N ALA A 275 46.95 4.70 27.58
CA ALA A 275 47.69 4.20 26.44
C ALA A 275 46.87 3.18 25.67
N ASP A 276 46.97 3.19 24.36
CA ASP A 276 46.37 2.19 23.49
C ASP A 276 47.18 0.88 23.44
N SER A 277 46.79 -0.06 22.55
CA SER A 277 47.50 -1.35 22.40
C SER A 277 48.95 -1.21 21.93
N ASP A 278 49.29 -0.12 21.26
CA ASP A 278 50.58 0.15 20.69
C ASP A 278 51.50 0.92 21.67
N GLY A 279 50.93 1.33 22.84
CA GLY A 279 51.58 2.07 23.89
C GLY A 279 51.52 3.59 23.72
N ASP A 280 50.81 4.07 22.71
CA ASP A 280 50.65 5.50 22.46
C ASP A 280 49.67 6.14 23.43
N THR A 281 50.03 7.34 23.93
CA THR A 281 49.15 8.07 24.85
C THR A 281 47.89 8.58 24.10
N VAL A 282 46.72 8.22 24.60
CA VAL A 282 45.42 8.57 24.04
C VAL A 282 44.53 9.20 25.09
N SER A 283 43.76 10.22 24.67
CA SER A 283 42.65 10.79 25.48
C SER A 283 41.34 10.70 24.78
N LEU A 284 41.37 10.46 23.45
CA LEU A 284 40.22 10.35 22.55
C LEU A 284 40.51 9.26 21.55
N ILE A 285 39.56 8.35 21.36
CA ILE A 285 39.62 7.34 20.29
C ILE A 285 38.39 7.39 19.42
N ALA A 286 38.56 7.20 18.12
CA ALA A 286 37.49 6.91 17.21
C ALA A 286 37.16 5.41 17.25
N LEU A 287 35.89 5.08 17.40
CA LEU A 287 35.43 3.69 17.55
C LEU A 287 34.37 3.41 16.45
N PRO A 288 34.76 2.77 15.35
CA PRO A 288 33.85 2.41 14.29
C PRO A 288 32.74 1.47 14.75
N ILE A 289 31.69 1.34 13.94
CA ILE A 289 30.54 0.45 14.20
C ILE A 289 31.02 -0.98 14.47
N SER A 290 30.44 -1.63 15.45
CA SER A 290 30.68 -3.03 15.83
C SER A 290 32.17 -3.33 16.16
N ARG A 291 32.95 -2.30 16.50
CA ARG A 291 34.37 -2.47 16.89
C ARG A 291 34.54 -2.34 18.39
N THR A 292 35.52 -3.04 18.87
CA THR A 292 36.02 -3.00 20.27
C THR A 292 37.42 -2.45 20.28
N LYS A 293 37.72 -1.53 21.20
CA LYS A 293 39.07 -1.06 21.48
C LYS A 293 39.33 -1.14 22.97
N THR A 294 40.61 -1.32 23.30
CA THR A 294 41.11 -1.33 24.71
C THR A 294 42.06 -0.20 24.89
N VAL A 295 42.05 0.40 26.07
CA VAL A 295 43.08 1.31 26.58
C VAL A 295 43.52 0.85 27.96
N ARG A 296 44.74 1.22 28.35
CA ARG A 296 45.30 0.94 29.68
C ARG A 296 45.46 2.25 30.44
N LEU A 297 45.08 2.25 31.72
CA LEU A 297 45.40 3.36 32.62
C LEU A 297 46.84 3.21 33.10
N CYS A 298 47.68 4.20 32.75
CA CYS A 298 49.05 4.30 33.17
C CYS A 298 49.18 5.36 34.28
N LEU A 299 49.58 4.97 35.46
CA LEU A 299 49.82 5.88 36.57
C LEU A 299 51.27 6.35 36.59
N THR A 300 51.49 7.59 37.02
CA THR A 300 52.82 8.23 37.14
C THR A 300 52.92 8.97 38.46
N GLY A 301 54.13 9.32 38.83
CA GLY A 301 54.42 10.04 40.09
C GLY A 301 54.61 9.11 41.28
N ARG A 302 55.21 9.65 42.36
CA ARG A 302 55.46 8.94 43.56
C ARG A 302 54.50 9.41 44.66
N PRO A 303 53.85 8.48 45.43
CA PRO A 303 53.03 8.88 46.57
C PRO A 303 53.81 9.63 47.62
N GLY A 304 53.29 10.76 48.10
CA GLY A 304 53.95 11.53 49.16
C GLY A 304 53.92 10.91 50.58
N LYS A 305 53.11 9.82 50.72
CA LYS A 305 52.96 9.02 51.96
C LYS A 305 52.53 7.60 51.59
N ALA A 306 52.71 6.70 52.57
CA ALA A 306 52.22 5.32 52.42
C ALA A 306 50.72 5.30 52.14
N LEU A 307 50.30 4.59 51.09
CA LEU A 307 48.92 4.40 50.69
C LEU A 307 48.48 3.01 51.13
N ASN A 308 47.34 2.94 51.83
CA ASN A 308 46.71 1.67 52.19
C ASN A 308 45.22 1.71 51.68
N ASN A 309 44.95 1.04 50.62
CA ASN A 309 43.65 1.00 49.96
C ASN A 309 43.00 2.40 49.71
N ALA A 310 43.83 3.39 49.41
CA ALA A 310 43.40 4.76 49.24
C ALA A 310 42.92 5.01 47.81
N LYS A 311 41.87 5.81 47.64
CA LYS A 311 41.45 6.30 46.35
C LYS A 311 42.42 7.39 45.86
N ILE A 312 43.15 7.11 44.77
CA ILE A 312 44.16 8.03 44.22
C ILE A 312 43.63 8.86 43.04
N GLY A 313 42.49 8.46 42.45
CA GLY A 313 41.85 9.19 41.36
C GLY A 313 40.53 8.58 40.93
N SER A 314 40.00 9.10 39.88
CA SER A 314 38.78 8.61 39.21
C SER A 314 38.99 8.61 37.71
N VAL A 315 38.47 7.60 37.04
CA VAL A 315 38.41 7.51 35.58
C VAL A 315 37.00 7.82 35.08
N THR A 316 36.89 8.63 34.07
CA THR A 316 35.65 8.92 33.39
C THR A 316 35.81 8.55 31.94
N VAL A 317 34.81 7.82 31.41
CA VAL A 317 34.67 7.53 29.99
C VAL A 317 33.36 8.13 29.50
N ARG A 318 33.41 8.90 28.45
CA ARG A 318 32.22 9.55 27.89
C ARG A 318 32.27 9.59 26.38
N LEU A 319 31.10 9.60 25.77
CA LEU A 319 30.96 9.92 24.35
C LEU A 319 31.25 11.42 24.17
N GLU A 320 32.11 11.75 23.21
CA GLU A 320 32.33 13.12 22.81
C GLU A 320 31.55 13.38 21.51
N GLY A 321 30.75 14.43 21.52
CA GLY A 321 29.74 14.72 20.51
C GLY A 321 30.25 14.71 19.07
N GLY A 322 29.54 14.02 18.27
CA GLY A 322 29.51 13.96 16.82
C GLY A 322 28.13 13.40 16.46
N TYR A 323 27.13 14.26 16.44
CA TYR A 323 25.80 13.93 15.95
C TYR A 323 25.74 14.19 14.46
#